data_13c8cff3e20e6031e503dace36a8c0b0
#
_entry.id   13c8cff3e20e6031e503dace36a8c0b0
#
_cell.length_a   1.000
_cell.length_b   1.000
_cell.length_c   1.000
_cell.angle_alpha   90.00
_cell.angle_beta   90.00
_cell.angle_gamma   90.00
#
_symmetry.space_group_name_H-M   'P 1'
#
loop_
_entity.id
_entity.type
_entity.pdbx_description
1 polymer ?
#
loop_
_entity_poly.entity_id
_entity_poly.type
_entity_poly.pdbx_seq_one_letter_code
_entity_poly.pdbx_strand_id
1 'polypeptide(L)'
;MQILVTGLIKGFTILEILIVLAIISISGTSFYLILNQPKSFDIYEQTFNEYKTWSMYSGNSYAFTKDSIKILNKDIWEDLEVADFSAIYSVTNNLNKTTIIEEDDIFLVISPGNEISIKSLTLSGGKNVEL
;
A
#
# COMPACT_ATOMS: atom_id res chain seq x y z
N MET A 1 -21.61 -57.91 -5.81
CA MET A 1 -20.59 -57.41 -6.75
C MET A 1 -20.95 -56.04 -7.30
N GLN A 2 -22.10 -55.85 -7.83
CA GLN A 2 -22.54 -54.55 -8.36
C GLN A 2 -22.60 -53.44 -7.29
N ILE A 3 -22.92 -53.76 -6.06
CA ILE A 3 -22.95 -52.80 -4.95
C ILE A 3 -21.57 -52.27 -4.65
N LEU A 4 -20.53 -53.05 -4.68
CA LEU A 4 -19.15 -52.63 -4.48
C LEU A 4 -18.67 -51.70 -5.63
N VAL A 5 -18.97 -52.07 -6.86
CA VAL A 5 -18.65 -51.26 -8.04
C VAL A 5 -19.42 -49.95 -8.01
N THR A 6 -20.70 -49.99 -7.63
CA THR A 6 -21.53 -48.80 -7.46
C THR A 6 -21.02 -47.90 -6.31
N GLY A 7 -20.55 -48.49 -5.21
CA GLY A 7 -19.97 -47.76 -4.11
C GLY A 7 -18.65 -47.08 -4.48
N LEU A 8 -17.84 -47.66 -5.33
CA LEU A 8 -16.61 -47.07 -5.86
C LEU A 8 -16.87 -45.98 -6.90
N ILE A 9 -17.92 -46.15 -7.71
CA ILE A 9 -18.29 -45.18 -8.77
C ILE A 9 -19.15 -44.05 -8.22
N LYS A 10 -19.98 -44.32 -7.22
CA LYS A 10 -20.88 -43.33 -6.60
C LYS A 10 -20.16 -42.26 -5.82
N GLY A 11 -18.91 -42.19 -5.96
CA GLY A 11 -18.25 -41.04 -5.57
C GLY A 11 -17.69 -41.05 -4.19
N PHE A 12 -17.69 -39.92 -3.73
CA PHE A 12 -16.89 -39.51 -2.60
C PHE A 12 -17.42 -40.12 -1.32
N THR A 13 -16.53 -40.64 -0.52
CA THR A 13 -16.85 -40.99 0.87
C THR A 13 -17.14 -39.69 1.64
N ILE A 14 -17.85 -39.82 2.73
CA ILE A 14 -18.09 -38.66 3.63
C ILE A 14 -16.77 -38.01 4.04
N LEU A 15 -15.75 -38.80 4.25
CA LEU A 15 -14.41 -38.33 4.58
C LEU A 15 -13.81 -37.44 3.47
N GLU A 16 -13.93 -37.87 2.20
CA GLU A 16 -13.46 -37.09 1.06
C GLU A 16 -14.18 -35.75 0.94
N ILE A 17 -15.50 -35.76 1.13
CA ILE A 17 -16.30 -34.53 1.13
C ILE A 17 -15.85 -33.60 2.25
N LEU A 18 -15.60 -34.11 3.45
CA LEU A 18 -15.13 -33.33 4.58
C LEU A 18 -13.75 -32.73 4.33
N ILE A 19 -12.84 -33.48 3.72
CA ILE A 19 -11.50 -33.01 3.34
C ILE A 19 -11.60 -31.88 2.30
N VAL A 20 -12.41 -32.06 1.28
CA VAL A 20 -12.63 -31.05 0.23
C VAL A 20 -13.22 -29.77 0.82
N LEU A 21 -14.23 -29.88 1.67
CA LEU A 21 -14.82 -28.74 2.36
C LEU A 21 -13.83 -28.03 3.29
N ALA A 22 -12.98 -28.77 3.97
CA ALA A 22 -11.93 -28.19 4.80
C ALA A 22 -10.91 -27.40 3.95
N ILE A 23 -10.47 -27.94 2.82
CA ILE A 23 -9.55 -27.27 1.90
C ILE A 23 -10.18 -25.99 1.33
N ILE A 24 -11.44 -26.06 0.89
CA ILE A 24 -12.16 -24.90 0.38
C ILE A 24 -12.31 -23.81 1.45
N SER A 25 -12.62 -24.21 2.68
CA SER A 25 -12.79 -23.28 3.79
C SER A 25 -11.49 -22.57 4.14
N ILE A 26 -10.38 -23.29 4.20
CA ILE A 26 -9.06 -22.71 4.47
C ILE A 26 -8.64 -21.77 3.34
N SER A 27 -8.83 -22.18 2.10
CA SER A 27 -8.50 -21.40 0.91
C SER A 27 -9.34 -20.12 0.85
N GLY A 28 -10.64 -20.22 1.10
CA GLY A 28 -11.55 -19.08 1.11
C GLY A 28 -11.22 -18.07 2.20
N THR A 29 -10.89 -18.53 3.39
CA THR A 29 -10.48 -17.67 4.50
C THR A 29 -9.17 -16.96 4.18
N SER A 30 -8.19 -17.66 3.65
CA SER A 30 -6.91 -17.07 3.25
C SER A 30 -7.10 -16.00 2.18
N PHE A 31 -7.93 -16.28 1.19
CA PHE A 31 -8.24 -15.32 0.13
C PHE A 31 -8.96 -14.08 0.66
N TYR A 32 -9.92 -14.27 1.56
CA TYR A 32 -10.61 -13.17 2.23
C TYR A 32 -9.66 -12.28 3.04
N LEU A 33 -8.74 -12.87 3.78
CA LEU A 33 -7.74 -12.13 4.56
C LEU A 33 -6.80 -11.32 3.64
N ILE A 34 -6.38 -11.87 2.52
CA ILE A 34 -5.55 -11.18 1.53
C ILE A 34 -6.30 -9.99 0.94
N LEU A 35 -7.57 -10.17 0.55
CA LEU A 35 -8.37 -9.10 -0.04
C LEU A 35 -8.71 -7.97 0.94
N ASN A 36 -8.88 -8.30 2.19
CA ASN A 36 -9.24 -7.35 3.24
C ASN A 36 -8.04 -6.86 4.07
N GLN A 37 -6.83 -7.16 3.64
CA GLN A 37 -5.69 -6.51 4.25
C GLN A 37 -5.86 -5.00 4.12
N PRO A 38 -5.80 -4.25 5.21
CA PRO A 38 -5.74 -2.81 5.10
C PRO A 38 -4.58 -2.49 4.17
N LYS A 39 -4.80 -1.58 3.25
CA LYS A 39 -3.72 -1.05 2.40
C LYS A 39 -2.57 -0.73 3.34
N SER A 40 -1.60 -1.61 3.36
CA SER A 40 -0.55 -1.51 4.34
C SER A 40 0.30 -0.30 3.98
N PHE A 41 0.84 0.30 4.98
CA PHE A 41 1.85 1.32 4.88
C PHE A 41 2.97 0.95 3.89
N ASP A 42 3.24 -0.32 3.71
CA ASP A 42 4.21 -0.85 2.75
C ASP A 42 4.04 -0.31 1.33
N ILE A 43 2.80 0.01 0.93
CA ILE A 43 2.52 0.61 -0.38
C ILE A 43 3.06 2.05 -0.46
N TYR A 44 2.88 2.84 0.59
CA TYR A 44 3.40 4.22 0.64
C TYR A 44 4.93 4.21 0.70
N GLU A 45 5.51 3.38 1.52
CA GLU A 45 6.96 3.23 1.62
C GLU A 45 7.55 2.81 0.27
N GLN A 46 6.95 1.84 -0.38
CA GLN A 46 7.37 1.40 -1.70
C GLN A 46 7.31 2.54 -2.72
N THR A 47 6.21 3.28 -2.75
CA THR A 47 6.03 4.43 -3.65
C THR A 47 7.08 5.51 -3.38
N PHE A 48 7.32 5.86 -2.13
CA PHE A 48 8.32 6.87 -1.79
C PHE A 48 9.74 6.43 -2.15
N ASN A 49 10.09 5.17 -1.92
CA ASN A 49 11.38 4.61 -2.30
C ASN A 49 11.58 4.58 -3.82
N GLU A 50 10.53 4.31 -4.57
CA GLU A 50 10.55 4.36 -6.04
C GLU A 50 10.84 5.77 -6.55
N TYR A 51 10.12 6.77 -6.07
CA TYR A 51 10.36 8.17 -6.43
C TYR A 51 11.72 8.69 -5.95
N LYS A 52 12.18 8.23 -4.81
CA LYS A 52 13.51 8.52 -4.31
C LYS A 52 14.58 8.01 -5.27
N THR A 53 14.43 6.79 -5.77
CA THR A 53 15.30 6.20 -6.78
C THR A 53 15.25 7.01 -8.10
N TRP A 54 14.06 7.34 -8.56
CA TRP A 54 13.91 8.15 -9.78
C TRP A 54 14.52 9.54 -9.63
N SER A 55 14.37 10.18 -8.48
CA SER A 55 14.98 11.47 -8.19
C SER A 55 16.51 11.40 -8.29
N MET A 56 17.11 10.34 -7.77
CA MET A 56 18.57 10.12 -7.87
C MET A 56 19.06 9.96 -9.31
N TYR A 57 18.31 9.21 -10.11
CA TYR A 57 18.70 8.95 -11.50
C TYR A 57 18.39 10.10 -12.46
N SER A 58 17.25 10.76 -12.31
CA SER A 58 16.80 11.82 -13.21
C SER A 58 17.27 13.23 -12.83
N GLY A 59 17.66 13.43 -11.58
CA GLY A 59 17.96 14.73 -11.01
C GLY A 59 16.75 15.62 -10.79
N ASN A 60 15.53 15.06 -10.85
CA ASN A 60 14.29 15.77 -10.63
C ASN A 60 13.86 15.73 -9.16
N SER A 61 13.16 16.78 -8.71
CA SER A 61 12.48 16.80 -7.42
C SER A 61 11.01 16.49 -7.58
N TYR A 62 10.45 15.74 -6.63
CA TYR A 62 9.06 15.34 -6.61
C TYR A 62 8.38 15.84 -5.34
N ALA A 63 7.13 16.27 -5.46
CA ALA A 63 6.30 16.69 -4.34
C ALA A 63 5.03 15.84 -4.29
N PHE A 64 4.56 15.59 -3.09
CA PHE A 64 3.38 14.77 -2.83
C PHE A 64 2.32 15.60 -2.13
N THR A 65 1.11 15.56 -2.70
CA THR A 65 -0.11 16.06 -2.05
C THR A 65 -1.04 14.88 -1.76
N LYS A 66 -2.15 15.10 -1.10
CA LYS A 66 -3.08 14.00 -0.80
C LYS A 66 -3.66 13.32 -2.06
N ASP A 67 -3.75 14.03 -3.16
CA ASP A 67 -4.43 13.59 -4.38
C ASP A 67 -3.53 13.46 -5.60
N SER A 68 -2.30 13.94 -5.54
CA SER A 68 -1.41 13.95 -6.70
C SER A 68 0.07 13.88 -6.32
N ILE A 69 0.87 13.51 -7.31
CA ILE A 69 2.32 13.58 -7.28
C ILE A 69 2.74 14.62 -8.30
N LYS A 70 3.60 15.55 -7.91
CA LYS A 70 4.06 16.66 -8.73
C LYS A 70 5.55 16.52 -9.01
N ILE A 71 5.96 17.03 -10.15
CA ILE A 71 7.38 17.15 -10.54
C ILE A 71 7.77 18.63 -10.62
N LEU A 72 8.97 18.96 -10.18
CA LEU A 72 9.50 20.32 -10.33
C LEU A 72 10.06 20.54 -11.74
N ASN A 73 9.45 21.45 -12.47
CA ASN A 73 9.89 21.84 -13.79
C ASN A 73 10.06 23.36 -13.86
N LYS A 74 11.28 23.83 -14.08
CA LYS A 74 11.60 25.27 -14.19
C LYS A 74 11.04 26.11 -13.02
N ASP A 75 11.24 25.62 -11.80
CA ASP A 75 10.78 26.25 -10.56
C ASP A 75 9.26 26.25 -10.35
N ILE A 76 8.52 25.49 -11.14
CA ILE A 76 7.07 25.32 -11.04
C ILE A 76 6.75 23.85 -10.77
N TRP A 77 5.87 23.59 -9.81
CA TRP A 77 5.33 22.25 -9.58
C TRP A 77 4.23 21.94 -10.58
N GLU A 78 4.45 20.91 -11.39
CA GLU A 78 3.47 20.40 -12.36
C GLU A 78 2.94 19.04 -11.91
N ASP A 79 1.66 18.79 -12.18
CA ASP A 79 1.06 17.48 -11.86
C ASP A 79 1.66 16.41 -12.77
N LEU A 80 2.19 15.35 -12.15
CA LEU A 80 2.75 14.19 -12.84
C LEU A 80 1.75 13.05 -12.96
N GLU A 81 1.14 12.68 -11.84
CA GLU A 81 0.12 11.63 -11.79
C GLU A 81 -0.85 11.83 -10.63
N VAL A 82 -2.01 11.20 -10.75
CA VAL A 82 -3.01 11.15 -9.69
C VAL A 82 -2.64 10.03 -8.72
N ALA A 83 -2.71 10.30 -7.43
CA ALA A 83 -2.43 9.35 -6.37
C ALA A 83 -3.41 9.54 -5.21
N ASP A 84 -3.54 8.53 -4.38
CA ASP A 84 -4.40 8.58 -3.20
C ASP A 84 -3.57 8.41 -1.92
N PHE A 85 -3.30 9.53 -1.28
CA PHE A 85 -2.63 9.62 0.02
C PHE A 85 -3.57 10.13 1.12
N SER A 86 -4.88 9.99 0.91
CA SER A 86 -5.90 10.49 1.83
C SER A 86 -5.84 9.90 3.25
N ALA A 87 -5.22 8.73 3.39
CA ALA A 87 -5.00 8.11 4.71
C ALA A 87 -3.92 8.81 5.55
N ILE A 88 -3.12 9.68 4.97
CA ILE A 88 -2.09 10.43 5.69
C ILE A 88 -2.75 11.64 6.37
N TYR A 89 -2.71 11.67 7.69
CA TYR A 89 -3.34 12.71 8.49
C TYR A 89 -2.40 13.87 8.79
N SER A 90 -1.17 13.57 9.22
CA SER A 90 -0.18 14.57 9.57
C SER A 90 1.23 14.11 9.24
N VAL A 91 2.13 15.03 9.17
CA VAL A 91 3.57 14.78 8.96
C VAL A 91 4.40 15.48 10.01
N THR A 92 5.51 14.86 10.37
CA THR A 92 6.51 15.46 11.25
C THR A 92 7.78 15.73 10.44
N ASN A 93 8.19 16.97 10.43
CA ASN A 93 9.41 17.38 9.72
C ASN A 93 10.69 17.03 10.49
N ASN A 94 11.83 17.26 9.87
CA ASN A 94 13.13 16.98 10.46
C ASN A 94 13.44 17.81 11.72
N LEU A 95 12.67 18.87 11.97
CA LEU A 95 12.75 19.70 13.17
C LEU A 95 11.78 19.27 14.28
N ASN A 96 11.19 18.08 14.15
CA ASN A 96 10.17 17.51 15.05
C ASN A 96 8.88 18.34 15.16
N LYS A 97 8.59 19.16 14.16
CA LYS A 97 7.34 19.90 14.07
C LYS A 97 6.29 19.08 13.31
N THR A 98 5.16 18.82 13.95
CA THR A 98 4.03 18.09 13.35
C THR A 98 3.03 19.06 12.76
N THR A 99 2.61 18.81 11.52
CA THR A 99 1.63 19.61 10.79
C THR A 99 0.53 18.72 10.25
N ILE A 100 -0.73 19.13 10.44
CA ILE A 100 -1.89 18.46 9.82
C ILE A 100 -1.92 18.84 8.34
N ILE A 101 -2.18 17.85 7.47
CA ILE A 101 -2.16 18.03 6.03
C ILE A 101 -3.57 18.35 5.53
N GLU A 102 -3.71 19.41 4.76
CA GLU A 102 -4.90 19.73 3.97
C GLU A 102 -4.79 19.17 2.55
N GLU A 103 -5.89 19.17 1.78
CA GLU A 103 -5.96 18.48 0.49
C GLU A 103 -4.91 18.94 -0.53
N ASP A 104 -4.67 20.24 -0.62
CA ASP A 104 -3.75 20.81 -1.62
C ASP A 104 -2.33 21.04 -1.08
N ASP A 105 -2.08 20.70 0.17
CA ASP A 105 -0.78 20.93 0.79
C ASP A 105 0.25 19.91 0.31
N ILE A 106 1.42 20.42 -0.07
CA ILE A 106 2.60 19.58 -0.29
C ILE A 106 3.11 19.13 1.08
N PHE A 107 2.99 17.83 1.36
CA PHE A 107 3.42 17.27 2.64
C PHE A 107 4.79 16.61 2.59
N LEU A 108 5.26 16.24 1.42
CA LEU A 108 6.52 15.54 1.22
C LEU A 108 7.19 16.06 -0.04
N VAL A 109 8.48 16.37 0.05
CA VAL A 109 9.34 16.67 -1.09
C VAL A 109 10.52 15.73 -1.07
N ILE A 110 10.77 15.07 -2.18
CA ILE A 110 11.94 14.23 -2.42
C ILE A 110 12.84 14.95 -3.41
N SER A 111 14.06 15.26 -3.00
CA SER A 111 15.06 15.93 -3.81
C SER A 111 16.18 14.98 -4.21
N PRO A 112 16.89 15.25 -5.34
CA PRO A 112 18.09 14.51 -5.70
C PRO A 112 19.11 14.52 -4.55
N GLY A 113 19.83 13.42 -4.36
CA GLY A 113 20.77 13.29 -3.25
C GLY A 113 20.20 12.63 -2.02
N ASN A 114 19.04 11.97 -2.16
CA ASN A 114 18.40 11.21 -1.10
C ASN A 114 17.83 12.07 0.05
N GLU A 115 17.49 13.31 -0.24
CA GLU A 115 16.90 14.23 0.73
C GLU A 115 15.38 14.12 0.76
N ILE A 116 14.85 13.94 1.96
CA ILE A 116 13.41 13.87 2.25
C ILE A 116 13.07 14.96 3.25
N SER A 117 12.01 15.74 2.97
CA SER A 117 11.64 16.90 3.80
C SER A 117 10.98 16.55 5.13
N ILE A 118 10.50 15.32 5.29
CA ILE A 118 9.80 14.88 6.49
C ILE A 118 10.50 13.68 7.13
N LYS A 119 10.30 13.52 8.44
CA LYS A 119 10.85 12.45 9.24
C LYS A 119 9.88 11.27 9.37
N SER A 120 8.61 11.57 9.58
CA SER A 120 7.58 10.57 9.80
C SER A 120 6.21 11.01 9.32
N LEU A 121 5.34 10.04 9.10
CA LEU A 121 3.94 10.22 8.75
C LEU A 121 3.05 9.63 9.83
N THR A 122 1.92 10.27 10.07
CA THR A 122 0.84 9.71 10.89
C THR A 122 -0.37 9.45 10.01
N LEU A 123 -0.82 8.20 10.00
CA LEU A 123 -2.02 7.80 9.29
C LEU A 123 -3.28 8.12 10.09
N SER A 124 -4.41 8.22 9.43
CA SER A 124 -5.71 8.52 10.05
C SER A 124 -6.14 7.52 11.13
N GLY A 125 -5.54 6.35 11.20
CA GLY A 125 -5.72 5.37 12.28
C GLY A 125 -4.79 5.54 13.48
N GLY A 126 -3.98 6.60 13.53
CA GLY A 126 -3.01 6.85 14.61
C GLY A 126 -1.68 6.11 14.46
N LYS A 127 -1.47 5.37 13.38
CA LYS A 127 -0.22 4.65 13.11
C LYS A 127 0.85 5.62 12.64
N ASN A 128 1.97 5.63 13.32
CA ASN A 128 3.14 6.40 12.92
C ASN A 128 4.08 5.56 12.07
N VAL A 129 4.67 6.23 11.10
CA VAL A 129 5.61 5.61 10.20
C VAL A 129 6.82 6.50 10.00
N GLU A 130 7.99 5.95 10.27
CA GLU A 130 9.28 6.62 10.03
C GLU A 130 9.74 6.38 8.58
N LEU A 131 10.23 7.43 7.98
CA LEU A 131 10.78 7.39 6.62
C LEU A 131 12.30 7.31 6.61
#